data_c5fd0521bdf2e72978d3f73b5b6bbb57
#
_entry.id   c5fd0521bdf2e72978d3f73b5b6bbb57
#
_cell.length_a   1.000
_cell.length_b   1.000
_cell.length_c   1.000
_cell.angle_alpha   90.00
_cell.angle_beta   90.00
_cell.angle_gamma   90.00
#
_symmetry.space_group_name_H-M   'P 1'
#
loop_
_entity.id
_entity.type
_entity.pdbx_description
1 polymer ?
#
loop_
_entity_poly.entity_id
_entity_poly.type
_entity_poly.pdbx_seq_one_letter_code
_entity_poly.pdbx_strand_id
1 'polypeptide(L)'
;MKKLFAAVLLSLSTAAVYAVPLGSQSVLVVEDGTGKILLEKNANAVVPIASLTKLMTAMVVLDAQQNMDEKIEIESKDVDMLKHSTSRVPVGASIPRRDVLQLALMSSDNRAAASLARTYPGGLPAFKFAVKNKIANLQMKQTTLEEPTGLSPNNRSTASDLVKMAQAASHYTDITRITTDPKDIININGRGVEYHNTNRLVGAKGWDIGLSKTGYTEEAGRCLIMRITTAGKNATLVLLNAGASSVRIMDALNIRRFMSAGTANAEPALRPRVHAASLRTPAISASSTVRASSAARVSTRRHRHHAAPAVVVKPRHHRRRHHD
;
A
#
# COMPACT_ATOMS: atom_id res chain seq x y z
N MET A 1 -22.94 51.38 52.75
CA MET A 1 -23.15 50.91 51.39
C MET A 1 -22.02 49.97 51.07
N LYS A 2 -22.24 48.62 51.17
CA LYS A 2 -21.22 47.60 50.92
C LYS A 2 -21.41 47.07 49.44
N LYS A 3 -20.44 47.36 48.59
CA LYS A 3 -20.44 46.88 47.20
C LYS A 3 -19.90 45.43 47.17
N LEU A 4 -20.77 44.46 46.90
CA LEU A 4 -20.38 43.07 46.58
C LEU A 4 -19.81 43.03 45.14
N PHE A 5 -18.53 42.69 45.00
CA PHE A 5 -17.95 42.30 43.72
C PHE A 5 -18.16 40.79 43.53
N ALA A 6 -19.04 40.43 42.62
CA ALA A 6 -19.17 39.03 42.16
C ALA A 6 -18.09 38.72 41.10
N ALA A 7 -17.08 37.94 41.49
CA ALA A 7 -16.08 37.42 40.53
C ALA A 7 -16.68 36.24 39.77
N VAL A 8 -16.97 36.44 38.49
CA VAL A 8 -17.35 35.35 37.57
C VAL A 8 -16.08 34.61 37.17
N LEU A 9 -15.87 33.41 37.72
CA LEU A 9 -14.84 32.47 37.28
C LEU A 9 -15.28 31.85 35.97
N LEU A 10 -14.67 32.31 34.87
CA LEU A 10 -14.82 31.68 33.53
C LEU A 10 -13.93 30.43 33.49
N SER A 11 -14.51 29.25 33.71
CA SER A 11 -13.81 27.97 33.56
C SER A 11 -13.59 27.70 32.07
N LEU A 12 -12.39 27.97 31.55
CA LEU A 12 -11.96 27.50 30.24
C LEU A 12 -11.78 25.96 30.30
N SER A 13 -12.76 25.24 29.81
CA SER A 13 -12.62 23.80 29.55
C SER A 13 -11.66 23.62 28.37
N THR A 14 -10.39 23.34 28.64
CA THR A 14 -9.44 22.92 27.60
C THR A 14 -9.81 21.52 27.14
N ALA A 15 -10.49 21.42 26.02
CA ALA A 15 -10.67 20.15 25.34
C ALA A 15 -9.27 19.63 24.95
N ALA A 16 -8.81 18.55 25.59
CA ALA A 16 -7.58 17.89 25.22
C ALA A 16 -7.74 17.32 23.80
N VAL A 17 -7.09 17.92 22.82
CA VAL A 17 -7.02 17.39 21.46
C VAL A 17 -6.07 16.18 21.48
N TYR A 18 -6.62 14.98 21.47
CA TYR A 18 -5.84 13.77 21.36
C TYR A 18 -5.39 13.61 19.91
N ALA A 19 -4.10 13.80 19.65
CA ALA A 19 -3.51 13.51 18.36
C ALA A 19 -3.44 11.98 18.13
N VAL A 20 -4.09 11.50 17.09
CA VAL A 20 -3.93 10.10 16.65
C VAL A 20 -2.54 9.94 16.03
N PRO A 21 -1.66 9.07 16.57
CA PRO A 21 -0.33 8.90 15.99
C PRO A 21 -0.43 8.20 14.65
N LEU A 22 -0.03 8.88 13.57
CA LEU A 22 -0.08 8.40 12.19
C LEU A 22 1.30 8.50 11.54
N GLY A 23 1.86 7.35 11.13
CA GLY A 23 3.18 7.24 10.51
C GLY A 23 3.15 7.39 8.99
N SER A 24 1.99 7.22 8.32
CA SER A 24 1.82 7.51 6.90
C SER A 24 2.02 9.00 6.64
N GLN A 25 2.63 9.35 5.49
CA GLN A 25 2.94 10.74 5.14
C GLN A 25 1.68 11.54 4.78
N SER A 26 0.72 10.90 4.09
CA SER A 26 -0.57 11.49 3.76
C SER A 26 -1.69 10.57 4.24
N VAL A 27 -2.68 11.13 4.90
CA VAL A 27 -3.82 10.42 5.50
C VAL A 27 -5.08 11.23 5.29
N LEU A 28 -6.16 10.55 4.91
CA LEU A 28 -7.51 11.11 4.97
C LEU A 28 -8.48 10.02 5.42
N VAL A 29 -9.31 10.35 6.40
CA VAL A 29 -10.40 9.49 6.88
C VAL A 29 -11.70 10.29 6.81
N VAL A 30 -12.65 9.79 6.04
CA VAL A 30 -13.95 10.44 5.81
C VAL A 30 -15.06 9.50 6.23
N GLU A 31 -16.00 9.98 7.04
CA GLU A 31 -17.20 9.26 7.39
C GLU A 31 -18.12 9.17 6.16
N ASP A 32 -18.48 7.95 5.80
CA ASP A 32 -19.33 7.71 4.63
C ASP A 32 -20.77 8.22 4.90
N GLY A 33 -21.42 8.71 3.85
CA GLY A 33 -22.78 9.27 3.91
C GLY A 33 -22.82 10.74 4.38
N THR A 34 -22.01 11.14 5.35
CA THR A 34 -21.97 12.55 5.81
C THR A 34 -20.90 13.38 5.12
N GLY A 35 -19.85 12.73 4.61
CA GLY A 35 -18.68 13.41 4.05
C GLY A 35 -17.79 14.10 5.11
N LYS A 36 -18.08 13.90 6.40
CA LYS A 36 -17.31 14.51 7.50
C LYS A 36 -15.89 13.97 7.51
N ILE A 37 -14.92 14.89 7.49
CA ILE A 37 -13.52 14.56 7.70
C ILE A 37 -13.31 14.22 9.18
N LEU A 38 -12.85 13.00 9.47
CA LEU A 38 -12.55 12.53 10.81
C LEU A 38 -11.09 12.73 11.18
N LEU A 39 -10.18 12.48 10.23
CA LEU A 39 -8.74 12.67 10.38
C LEU A 39 -8.14 13.13 9.05
N GLU A 40 -7.20 14.06 9.11
CA GLU A 40 -6.51 14.60 7.95
C GLU A 40 -5.03 14.86 8.24
N LYS A 41 -4.17 14.49 7.30
CA LYS A 41 -2.75 14.82 7.29
C LYS A 41 -2.29 14.87 5.83
N ASN A 42 -1.83 16.02 5.35
CA ASN A 42 -1.31 16.21 3.99
C ASN A 42 -2.24 15.63 2.89
N ALA A 43 -3.57 15.73 3.05
CA ALA A 43 -4.55 15.06 2.21
C ALA A 43 -4.48 15.46 0.72
N ASN A 44 -3.95 16.65 0.42
CA ASN A 44 -3.83 17.21 -0.93
C ASN A 44 -2.41 17.07 -1.52
N ALA A 45 -1.49 16.37 -0.84
CA ALA A 45 -0.17 16.10 -1.39
C ALA A 45 -0.27 15.13 -2.58
N VAL A 46 0.23 15.54 -3.76
CA VAL A 46 0.26 14.72 -4.97
C VAL A 46 1.46 13.78 -4.91
N VAL A 47 1.21 12.48 -4.73
CA VAL A 47 2.23 11.45 -4.58
C VAL A 47 1.97 10.26 -5.50
N PRO A 48 2.99 9.44 -5.81
CA PRO A 48 2.78 8.16 -6.48
C PRO A 48 1.89 7.25 -5.63
N ILE A 49 0.99 6.49 -6.27
CA ILE A 49 -0.04 5.72 -5.55
C ILE A 49 0.08 4.21 -5.73
N ALA A 50 1.05 3.76 -6.49
CA ALA A 50 1.27 2.35 -6.78
C ALA A 50 -0.03 1.62 -7.21
N SER A 51 -0.20 0.37 -6.81
CA SER A 51 -1.32 -0.49 -7.19
C SER A 51 -2.71 -0.05 -6.68
N LEU A 52 -2.85 1.10 -5.99
CA LEU A 52 -4.17 1.69 -5.77
C LEU A 52 -4.84 2.05 -7.11
N THR A 53 -4.04 2.30 -8.15
CA THR A 53 -4.42 2.45 -9.57
C THR A 53 -5.38 1.37 -10.05
N LYS A 54 -5.22 0.12 -9.57
CA LYS A 54 -6.03 -1.02 -10.03
C LYS A 54 -7.51 -0.92 -9.69
N LEU A 55 -7.89 -0.07 -8.71
CA LEU A 55 -9.31 0.23 -8.48
C LEU A 55 -9.91 1.00 -9.68
N MET A 56 -9.17 1.97 -10.22
CA MET A 56 -9.59 2.69 -11.45
C MET A 56 -9.65 1.73 -12.64
N THR A 57 -8.62 0.90 -12.80
CA THR A 57 -8.60 -0.13 -13.87
C THR A 57 -9.81 -1.03 -13.80
N ALA A 58 -10.16 -1.51 -12.62
CA ALA A 58 -11.32 -2.39 -12.42
C ALA A 58 -12.64 -1.69 -12.74
N MET A 59 -12.84 -0.45 -12.27
CA MET A 59 -14.06 0.32 -12.58
C MET A 59 -14.24 0.50 -14.08
N VAL A 60 -13.19 0.90 -14.79
CA VAL A 60 -13.24 1.12 -16.25
C VAL A 60 -13.51 -0.18 -17.00
N VAL A 61 -12.89 -1.29 -16.59
CA VAL A 61 -13.13 -2.61 -17.20
C VAL A 61 -14.58 -3.07 -16.98
N LEU A 62 -15.14 -2.87 -15.78
CA LEU A 62 -16.53 -3.23 -15.48
C LEU A 62 -17.54 -2.33 -16.19
N ASP A 63 -17.24 -1.04 -16.34
CA ASP A 63 -18.09 -0.11 -17.10
C ASP A 63 -18.25 -0.51 -18.57
N ALA A 64 -17.27 -1.19 -19.13
CA ALA A 64 -17.32 -1.68 -20.51
C ALA A 64 -18.28 -2.87 -20.72
N GLN A 65 -18.82 -3.44 -19.64
CA GLN A 65 -19.79 -4.55 -19.65
C GLN A 65 -19.39 -5.73 -20.52
N GLN A 66 -18.08 -6.02 -20.60
CA GLN A 66 -17.57 -7.16 -21.36
C GLN A 66 -18.01 -8.47 -20.73
N ASN A 67 -18.07 -9.52 -21.54
CA ASN A 67 -18.35 -10.87 -21.04
C ASN A 67 -17.25 -11.31 -20.05
N MET A 68 -17.64 -11.50 -18.80
CA MET A 68 -16.71 -11.87 -17.73
C MET A 68 -16.30 -13.35 -17.79
N ASP A 69 -16.99 -14.19 -18.56
CA ASP A 69 -16.64 -15.59 -18.83
C ASP A 69 -15.70 -15.75 -20.04
N GLU A 70 -15.56 -14.70 -20.84
CA GLU A 70 -14.62 -14.70 -21.95
C GLU A 70 -13.19 -14.91 -21.43
N LYS A 71 -12.46 -15.82 -22.08
CA LYS A 71 -11.08 -16.10 -21.71
C LYS A 71 -10.14 -15.05 -22.28
N ILE A 72 -9.28 -14.53 -21.42
CA ILE A 72 -8.16 -13.67 -21.78
C ILE A 72 -6.90 -14.55 -21.85
N GLU A 73 -6.20 -14.50 -22.96
CA GLU A 73 -4.84 -15.05 -23.06
C GLU A 73 -3.85 -14.02 -22.49
N ILE A 74 -2.98 -14.48 -21.60
CA ILE A 74 -1.90 -13.68 -21.03
C ILE A 74 -0.74 -13.66 -22.03
N GLU A 75 -0.41 -12.49 -22.54
CA GLU A 75 0.63 -12.31 -23.55
C GLU A 75 1.96 -11.81 -22.97
N SER A 76 3.03 -11.91 -23.76
CA SER A 76 4.32 -11.32 -23.40
C SER A 76 4.27 -9.81 -23.22
N LYS A 77 3.33 -9.13 -23.90
CA LYS A 77 3.07 -7.68 -23.73
C LYS A 77 2.54 -7.31 -22.35
N ASP A 78 1.98 -8.27 -21.60
CA ASP A 78 1.45 -8.07 -20.26
C ASP A 78 2.56 -8.17 -19.19
N VAL A 79 3.77 -8.56 -19.58
CA VAL A 79 4.92 -8.66 -18.68
C VAL A 79 5.41 -7.25 -18.31
N ASP A 80 5.62 -7.03 -17.01
CA ASP A 80 6.16 -5.77 -16.50
C ASP A 80 7.62 -5.57 -16.90
N MET A 81 7.86 -4.57 -17.74
CA MET A 81 9.19 -4.15 -18.19
C MET A 81 9.70 -2.89 -17.45
N LEU A 82 8.90 -2.32 -16.54
CA LEU A 82 9.27 -1.10 -15.80
C LEU A 82 10.02 -1.42 -14.50
N LYS A 83 9.52 -2.39 -13.75
CA LYS A 83 10.01 -2.75 -12.42
C LYS A 83 10.39 -4.23 -12.32
N HIS A 84 10.16 -5.01 -13.38
CA HIS A 84 10.40 -6.45 -13.43
C HIS A 84 9.71 -7.21 -12.30
N SER A 85 8.49 -6.78 -11.94
CA SER A 85 7.68 -7.42 -10.90
C SER A 85 7.31 -8.85 -11.30
N THR A 86 7.32 -9.74 -10.32
CA THR A 86 6.97 -11.14 -10.55
C THR A 86 5.46 -11.33 -10.60
N SER A 87 5.01 -12.29 -11.43
CA SER A 87 3.63 -12.79 -11.46
C SER A 87 3.64 -14.30 -11.47
N ARG A 88 2.69 -14.92 -10.76
CA ARG A 88 2.48 -16.39 -10.81
C ARG A 88 1.59 -16.82 -11.97
N VAL A 89 1.08 -15.88 -12.75
CA VAL A 89 0.29 -16.15 -13.95
C VAL A 89 1.25 -16.27 -15.14
N PRO A 90 1.42 -17.45 -15.75
CA PRO A 90 2.37 -17.61 -16.85
C PRO A 90 1.84 -16.96 -18.15
N VAL A 91 2.76 -16.52 -19.00
CA VAL A 91 2.46 -16.16 -20.38
C VAL A 91 1.90 -17.40 -21.10
N GLY A 92 0.89 -17.24 -21.96
CA GLY A 92 0.15 -18.31 -22.64
C GLY A 92 -0.98 -18.90 -21.78
N ALA A 93 -1.16 -18.45 -20.53
CA ALA A 93 -2.33 -18.87 -19.75
C ALA A 93 -3.61 -18.25 -20.33
N SER A 94 -4.65 -19.08 -20.46
CA SER A 94 -5.98 -18.64 -20.92
C SER A 94 -6.96 -18.74 -19.76
N ILE A 95 -7.42 -17.58 -19.24
CA ILE A 95 -8.13 -17.45 -17.97
C ILE A 95 -9.39 -16.59 -18.19
N PRO A 96 -10.55 -16.94 -17.59
CA PRO A 96 -11.74 -16.08 -17.66
C PRO A 96 -11.47 -14.66 -17.15
N ARG A 97 -12.06 -13.64 -17.80
CA ARG A 97 -11.90 -12.22 -17.45
C ARG A 97 -12.20 -11.96 -15.98
N ARG A 98 -13.22 -12.60 -15.40
CA ARG A 98 -13.53 -12.50 -13.97
C ARG A 98 -12.37 -12.95 -13.07
N ASP A 99 -11.68 -14.02 -13.44
CA ASP A 99 -10.55 -14.56 -12.67
C ASP A 99 -9.32 -13.66 -12.82
N VAL A 100 -9.13 -13.07 -14.02
CA VAL A 100 -8.09 -12.05 -14.24
C VAL A 100 -8.37 -10.80 -13.39
N LEU A 101 -9.64 -10.37 -13.29
CA LEU A 101 -10.03 -9.26 -12.40
C LEU A 101 -9.80 -9.61 -10.92
N GLN A 102 -10.13 -10.86 -10.51
CA GLN A 102 -9.84 -11.38 -9.17
C GLN A 102 -8.34 -11.27 -8.85
N LEU A 103 -7.48 -11.74 -9.75
CA LEU A 103 -6.02 -11.67 -9.60
C LEU A 103 -5.50 -10.23 -9.49
N ALA A 104 -6.01 -9.33 -10.33
CA ALA A 104 -5.59 -7.93 -10.35
C ALA A 104 -5.95 -7.18 -9.06
N LEU A 105 -7.12 -7.45 -8.48
CA LEU A 105 -7.60 -6.74 -7.30
C LEU A 105 -7.14 -7.38 -5.99
N MET A 106 -7.36 -8.69 -5.80
CA MET A 106 -7.08 -9.40 -4.54
C MET A 106 -5.57 -9.58 -4.31
N SER A 107 -4.87 -10.22 -5.26
CA SER A 107 -3.43 -10.44 -5.16
C SER A 107 -2.58 -9.33 -5.75
N SER A 108 -3.22 -8.31 -6.32
CA SER A 108 -2.55 -7.15 -6.93
C SER A 108 -1.64 -7.51 -8.10
N ASP A 109 -1.97 -8.57 -8.86
CA ASP A 109 -1.15 -9.05 -9.97
C ASP A 109 -1.07 -8.01 -11.10
N ASN A 110 0.16 -7.64 -11.48
CA ASN A 110 0.40 -6.60 -12.49
C ASN A 110 0.12 -7.10 -13.90
N ARG A 111 0.47 -8.35 -14.19
CA ARG A 111 0.24 -8.98 -15.50
C ARG A 111 -1.25 -9.10 -15.78
N ALA A 112 -2.03 -9.48 -14.77
CA ALA A 112 -3.49 -9.51 -14.85
C ALA A 112 -4.08 -8.11 -15.11
N ALA A 113 -3.61 -7.07 -14.42
CA ALA A 113 -4.09 -5.71 -14.66
C ALA A 113 -3.73 -5.19 -16.06
N ALA A 114 -2.53 -5.52 -16.56
CA ALA A 114 -2.09 -5.16 -17.91
C ALA A 114 -2.95 -5.85 -18.99
N SER A 115 -3.24 -7.16 -18.83
CA SER A 115 -4.06 -7.91 -19.78
C SER A 115 -5.50 -7.42 -19.83
N LEU A 116 -6.10 -7.02 -18.70
CA LEU A 116 -7.42 -6.39 -18.67
C LEU A 116 -7.47 -5.10 -19.50
N ALA A 117 -6.46 -4.25 -19.36
CA ALA A 117 -6.38 -3.00 -20.12
C ALA A 117 -6.09 -3.23 -21.62
N ARG A 118 -5.24 -4.22 -21.95
CA ARG A 118 -4.94 -4.59 -23.33
C ARG A 118 -6.16 -5.13 -24.06
N THR A 119 -6.97 -5.94 -23.37
CA THR A 119 -8.19 -6.57 -23.92
C THR A 119 -9.46 -5.75 -23.75
N TYR A 120 -9.32 -4.48 -23.38
CA TYR A 120 -10.42 -3.52 -23.35
C TYR A 120 -10.96 -3.27 -24.77
N PRO A 121 -12.26 -3.03 -24.98
CA PRO A 121 -12.81 -2.69 -26.29
C PRO A 121 -12.07 -1.49 -26.92
N GLY A 122 -11.45 -1.69 -28.07
CA GLY A 122 -10.58 -0.69 -28.71
C GLY A 122 -9.15 -0.66 -28.16
N GLY A 123 -8.79 -1.63 -27.29
CA GLY A 123 -7.43 -1.83 -26.79
C GLY A 123 -6.96 -0.78 -25.79
N LEU A 124 -5.64 -0.76 -25.55
CA LEU A 124 -5.01 0.11 -24.56
C LEU A 124 -5.27 1.63 -24.80
N PRO A 125 -5.31 2.16 -26.04
CA PRO A 125 -5.65 3.55 -26.26
C PRO A 125 -7.07 3.92 -25.78
N ALA A 126 -8.06 3.09 -26.09
CA ALA A 126 -9.45 3.30 -25.66
C ALA A 126 -9.57 3.15 -24.13
N PHE A 127 -8.87 2.19 -23.51
CA PHE A 127 -8.78 2.05 -22.08
C PHE A 127 -8.25 3.32 -21.41
N LYS A 128 -7.12 3.87 -21.89
CA LYS A 128 -6.53 5.12 -21.36
C LYS A 128 -7.49 6.31 -21.50
N PHE A 129 -8.21 6.40 -22.59
CA PHE A 129 -9.24 7.42 -22.77
C PHE A 129 -10.39 7.26 -21.77
N ALA A 130 -10.87 6.04 -21.54
CA ALA A 130 -11.91 5.75 -20.56
C ALA A 130 -11.46 6.05 -19.12
N VAL A 131 -10.19 5.76 -18.77
CA VAL A 131 -9.58 6.14 -17.48
C VAL A 131 -9.60 7.67 -17.31
N LYS A 132 -9.17 8.42 -18.34
CA LYS A 132 -9.17 9.89 -18.30
C LYS A 132 -10.58 10.45 -18.09
N ASN A 133 -11.58 9.90 -18.78
CA ASN A 133 -12.97 10.31 -18.62
C ASN A 133 -13.50 9.96 -17.21
N LYS A 134 -13.17 8.79 -16.68
CA LYS A 134 -13.57 8.39 -15.32
C LYS A 134 -12.96 9.31 -14.27
N ILE A 135 -11.68 9.68 -14.40
CA ILE A 135 -11.00 10.66 -13.53
C ILE A 135 -11.74 12.00 -13.55
N ALA A 136 -12.11 12.49 -14.74
CA ALA A 136 -12.85 13.75 -14.90
C ALA A 136 -14.25 13.68 -14.27
N ASN A 137 -14.99 12.60 -14.52
CA ASN A 137 -16.34 12.37 -13.97
C ASN A 137 -16.35 12.29 -12.45
N LEU A 138 -15.31 11.72 -11.85
CA LEU A 138 -15.12 11.65 -10.41
C LEU A 138 -14.54 12.95 -9.82
N GLN A 139 -14.27 13.95 -10.65
CA GLN A 139 -13.65 15.22 -10.25
C GLN A 139 -12.34 15.04 -9.47
N MET A 140 -11.53 14.09 -9.91
CA MET A 140 -10.22 13.79 -9.33
C MET A 140 -9.16 14.70 -9.97
N LYS A 141 -9.22 16.00 -9.66
CA LYS A 141 -8.49 17.07 -10.37
C LYS A 141 -6.97 17.01 -10.22
N GLN A 142 -6.48 16.31 -9.21
CA GLN A 142 -5.04 16.15 -8.92
C GLN A 142 -4.55 14.73 -9.18
N THR A 143 -5.25 13.98 -10.05
CA THR A 143 -4.94 12.59 -10.38
C THR A 143 -4.50 12.45 -11.83
N THR A 144 -3.37 11.78 -12.02
CA THR A 144 -2.85 11.35 -13.32
C THR A 144 -2.56 9.86 -13.27
N LEU A 145 -3.08 9.09 -14.23
CA LEU A 145 -2.81 7.66 -14.37
C LEU A 145 -2.29 7.39 -15.79
N GLU A 146 -1.06 6.95 -15.88
CA GLU A 146 -0.36 6.71 -17.15
C GLU A 146 -0.60 5.30 -17.68
N GLU A 147 -0.71 4.33 -16.75
CA GLU A 147 -0.82 2.91 -17.09
C GLU A 147 -1.71 2.15 -16.06
N PRO A 148 -2.17 0.92 -16.37
CA PRO A 148 -3.22 0.24 -15.61
C PRO A 148 -2.78 -0.39 -14.27
N THR A 149 -1.48 -0.52 -14.00
CA THR A 149 -0.97 -1.34 -12.89
C THR A 149 -0.57 -0.55 -11.65
N GLY A 150 -0.11 0.68 -11.83
CA GLY A 150 0.47 1.53 -10.79
C GLY A 150 1.98 1.34 -10.61
N LEU A 151 2.66 0.77 -11.58
CA LEU A 151 4.12 0.60 -11.57
C LEU A 151 4.84 1.90 -11.96
N SER A 152 4.23 2.71 -12.83
CA SER A 152 4.77 4.01 -13.19
C SER A 152 4.71 4.97 -11.99
N PRO A 153 5.82 5.68 -11.68
CA PRO A 153 5.82 6.74 -10.68
C PRO A 153 4.95 7.95 -11.08
N ASN A 154 4.51 8.01 -12.35
CA ASN A 154 3.62 9.03 -12.88
C ASN A 154 2.12 8.71 -12.62
N ASN A 155 1.81 7.53 -12.12
CA ASN A 155 0.50 7.23 -11.53
C ASN A 155 0.42 7.93 -10.18
N ARG A 156 -0.06 9.16 -10.16
CA ARG A 156 -0.07 10.06 -9.00
C ARG A 156 -1.47 10.51 -8.67
N SER A 157 -1.71 10.72 -7.38
CA SER A 157 -2.98 11.24 -6.86
C SER A 157 -2.78 11.86 -5.48
N THR A 158 -3.88 12.33 -4.88
CA THR A 158 -3.96 12.81 -3.51
C THR A 158 -4.86 11.90 -2.68
N ALA A 159 -4.74 11.92 -1.36
CA ALA A 159 -5.68 11.19 -0.49
C ALA A 159 -7.12 11.69 -0.69
N SER A 160 -7.32 12.98 -0.95
CA SER A 160 -8.63 13.58 -1.25
C SER A 160 -9.28 13.01 -2.51
N ASP A 161 -8.54 12.88 -3.61
CA ASP A 161 -9.06 12.28 -4.84
C ASP A 161 -9.27 10.77 -4.70
N LEU A 162 -8.39 10.09 -3.94
CA LEU A 162 -8.50 8.64 -3.73
C LEU A 162 -9.70 8.26 -2.84
N VAL A 163 -10.17 9.13 -1.94
CA VAL A 163 -11.44 8.93 -1.24
C VAL A 163 -12.59 8.88 -2.24
N LYS A 164 -12.65 9.81 -3.21
CA LYS A 164 -13.68 9.81 -4.27
C LYS A 164 -13.64 8.52 -5.08
N MET A 165 -12.43 8.08 -5.45
CA MET A 165 -12.22 6.82 -6.17
C MET A 165 -12.71 5.62 -5.36
N ALA A 166 -12.38 5.54 -4.07
CA ALA A 166 -12.79 4.46 -3.19
C ALA A 166 -14.30 4.40 -3.00
N GLN A 167 -14.95 5.56 -2.81
CA GLN A 167 -16.39 5.67 -2.71
C GLN A 167 -17.06 5.22 -4.02
N ALA A 168 -16.59 5.67 -5.18
CA ALA A 168 -17.09 5.22 -6.47
C ALA A 168 -16.90 3.70 -6.66
N ALA A 169 -15.71 3.18 -6.37
CA ALA A 169 -15.40 1.75 -6.49
C ALA A 169 -16.29 0.88 -5.60
N SER A 170 -16.74 1.38 -4.46
CA SER A 170 -17.60 0.64 -3.54
C SER A 170 -19.04 0.40 -4.05
N HIS A 171 -19.43 1.03 -5.12
CA HIS A 171 -20.72 0.77 -5.78
C HIS A 171 -20.66 -0.42 -6.77
N TYR A 172 -19.46 -0.95 -7.03
CA TYR A 172 -19.28 -2.12 -7.88
C TYR A 172 -19.22 -3.38 -7.03
N THR A 173 -20.25 -4.21 -7.11
CA THR A 173 -20.35 -5.45 -6.33
C THR A 173 -19.14 -6.37 -6.52
N ASP A 174 -18.64 -6.51 -7.75
CA ASP A 174 -17.44 -7.32 -8.01
C ASP A 174 -16.18 -6.75 -7.33
N ILE A 175 -16.02 -5.44 -7.33
CA ILE A 175 -14.86 -4.82 -6.65
C ILE A 175 -14.93 -5.06 -5.15
N THR A 176 -16.07 -4.81 -4.52
CA THR A 176 -16.25 -5.01 -3.07
C THR A 176 -16.04 -6.47 -2.69
N ARG A 177 -16.67 -7.40 -3.40
CA ARG A 177 -16.51 -8.84 -3.19
C ARG A 177 -15.05 -9.27 -3.29
N ILE A 178 -14.36 -8.95 -4.39
CA ILE A 178 -12.99 -9.38 -4.65
C ILE A 178 -12.01 -8.77 -3.64
N THR A 179 -12.17 -7.51 -3.31
CA THR A 179 -11.22 -6.81 -2.43
C THR A 179 -11.38 -7.14 -0.95
N THR A 180 -12.47 -7.81 -0.58
CA THR A 180 -12.75 -8.30 0.78
C THR A 180 -12.65 -9.81 0.93
N ASP A 181 -12.31 -10.51 -0.15
CA ASP A 181 -12.04 -11.93 -0.13
C ASP A 181 -10.60 -12.19 0.41
N PRO A 182 -10.41 -12.97 1.48
CA PRO A 182 -9.10 -13.21 2.06
C PRO A 182 -8.21 -14.10 1.18
N LYS A 183 -8.80 -15.03 0.43
CA LYS A 183 -8.11 -15.96 -0.47
C LYS A 183 -9.07 -16.59 -1.47
N ASP A 184 -8.52 -17.02 -2.60
CA ASP A 184 -9.26 -17.74 -3.63
C ASP A 184 -8.35 -18.72 -4.38
N ILE A 185 -8.95 -19.72 -5.03
CA ILE A 185 -8.26 -20.70 -5.87
C ILE A 185 -8.63 -20.45 -7.33
N ILE A 186 -7.68 -19.97 -8.10
CA ILE A 186 -7.84 -19.70 -9.53
C ILE A 186 -7.32 -20.88 -10.36
N ASN A 187 -8.13 -21.34 -11.30
CA ASN A 187 -7.72 -22.38 -12.23
C ASN A 187 -6.83 -21.79 -13.34
N ILE A 188 -5.56 -22.14 -13.34
CA ILE A 188 -4.59 -21.73 -14.36
C ILE A 188 -4.12 -22.97 -15.11
N ASN A 189 -4.49 -23.08 -16.38
CA ASN A 189 -4.14 -24.21 -17.24
C ASN A 189 -4.47 -25.59 -16.62
N GLY A 190 -5.66 -25.72 -16.02
CA GLY A 190 -6.13 -26.96 -15.39
C GLY A 190 -5.62 -27.22 -13.97
N ARG A 191 -4.84 -26.28 -13.40
CA ARG A 191 -4.32 -26.40 -12.03
C ARG A 191 -4.92 -25.31 -11.14
N GLY A 192 -5.46 -25.69 -9.99
CA GLY A 192 -5.88 -24.74 -8.94
C GLY A 192 -4.67 -24.11 -8.25
N VAL A 193 -4.56 -22.78 -8.32
CA VAL A 193 -3.49 -22.00 -7.65
C VAL A 193 -4.12 -21.10 -6.61
N GLU A 194 -3.75 -21.27 -5.32
CA GLU A 194 -4.26 -20.44 -4.25
C GLU A 194 -3.58 -19.06 -4.27
N TYR A 195 -4.38 -18.01 -4.21
CA TYR A 195 -3.99 -16.61 -4.09
C TYR A 195 -4.56 -16.01 -2.80
N HIS A 196 -3.86 -15.05 -2.24
CA HIS A 196 -4.24 -14.37 -1.00
C HIS A 196 -4.41 -12.87 -1.20
N ASN A 197 -5.28 -12.27 -0.38
CA ASN A 197 -5.38 -10.83 -0.32
C ASN A 197 -4.09 -10.20 0.18
N THR A 198 -3.67 -9.12 -0.46
CA THR A 198 -2.46 -8.38 -0.08
C THR A 198 -2.62 -7.59 1.24
N ASN A 199 -3.86 -7.34 1.67
CA ASN A 199 -4.15 -6.75 2.97
C ASN A 199 -4.47 -7.83 4.01
N ARG A 200 -3.55 -8.08 4.93
CA ARG A 200 -3.71 -9.07 5.99
C ARG A 200 -4.82 -8.77 7.00
N LEU A 201 -5.42 -7.59 6.95
CA LEU A 201 -6.57 -7.22 7.79
C LEU A 201 -7.89 -7.79 7.23
N VAL A 202 -7.94 -8.12 5.95
CA VAL A 202 -9.09 -8.78 5.32
C VAL A 202 -9.25 -10.19 5.90
N GLY A 203 -10.45 -10.49 6.40
CA GLY A 203 -10.75 -11.73 7.11
C GLY A 203 -10.19 -11.83 8.54
N ALA A 204 -9.45 -10.81 9.02
CA ALA A 204 -8.93 -10.81 10.38
C ALA A 204 -10.02 -10.50 11.42
N LYS A 205 -9.96 -11.16 12.58
CA LYS A 205 -10.93 -11.00 13.67
C LYS A 205 -11.06 -9.52 14.09
N GLY A 206 -12.29 -9.06 14.20
CA GLY A 206 -12.63 -7.69 14.63
C GLY A 206 -12.49 -6.62 13.54
N TRP A 207 -12.32 -7.01 12.28
CA TRP A 207 -12.40 -6.12 11.14
C TRP A 207 -13.64 -6.40 10.31
N ASP A 208 -14.37 -5.34 10.03
CA ASP A 208 -15.45 -5.29 9.04
C ASP A 208 -14.99 -4.36 7.92
N ILE A 209 -14.59 -4.95 6.80
CA ILE A 209 -13.97 -4.26 5.67
C ILE A 209 -14.88 -4.41 4.46
N GLY A 210 -15.41 -3.29 3.96
CA GLY A 210 -16.28 -3.24 2.78
C GLY A 210 -15.54 -3.03 1.46
N LEU A 211 -14.26 -2.62 1.50
CA LEU A 211 -13.37 -2.47 0.35
C LEU A 211 -11.93 -2.39 0.83
N SER A 212 -10.99 -2.97 0.08
CA SER A 212 -9.56 -2.88 0.41
C SER A 212 -8.69 -2.89 -0.84
N LYS A 213 -7.67 -2.04 -0.88
CA LYS A 213 -6.57 -2.13 -1.86
C LYS A 213 -5.28 -1.64 -1.27
N THR A 214 -4.22 -2.44 -1.40
CA THR A 214 -2.85 -2.05 -1.03
C THR A 214 -2.05 -1.62 -2.25
N GLY A 215 -1.02 -0.83 -2.03
CA GLY A 215 -0.02 -0.48 -3.05
C GLY A 215 1.38 -0.42 -2.46
N TYR A 216 2.37 -0.69 -3.29
CA TYR A 216 3.78 -0.49 -2.97
C TYR A 216 4.61 -0.36 -4.25
N THR A 217 5.40 0.67 -4.32
CA THR A 217 6.65 0.79 -5.08
C THR A 217 7.63 1.56 -4.20
N GLU A 218 8.89 1.65 -4.59
CA GLU A 218 9.88 2.41 -3.81
C GLU A 218 9.50 3.90 -3.72
N GLU A 219 9.00 4.47 -4.81
CA GLU A 219 8.61 5.87 -4.89
C GLU A 219 7.30 6.19 -4.15
N ALA A 220 6.37 5.24 -4.11
CA ALA A 220 5.08 5.42 -3.46
C ALA A 220 5.10 5.11 -1.96
N GLY A 221 6.08 4.35 -1.49
CA GLY A 221 6.02 3.75 -0.16
C GLY A 221 4.85 2.77 -0.02
N ARG A 222 4.44 2.46 1.21
CA ARG A 222 3.30 1.57 1.48
C ARG A 222 2.01 2.37 1.49
N CYS A 223 1.08 2.02 0.60
CA CYS A 223 -0.21 2.68 0.43
C CYS A 223 -1.37 1.74 0.78
N LEU A 224 -2.50 2.30 1.21
CA LEU A 224 -3.72 1.56 1.52
C LEU A 224 -4.94 2.44 1.30
N ILE A 225 -5.94 1.88 0.64
CA ILE A 225 -7.33 2.32 0.70
C ILE A 225 -8.13 1.24 1.42
N MET A 226 -8.98 1.62 2.36
CA MET A 226 -9.99 0.74 2.96
C MET A 226 -11.30 1.51 3.19
N ARG A 227 -12.43 0.78 3.10
CA ARG A 227 -13.68 1.16 3.74
C ARG A 227 -13.92 0.21 4.89
N ILE A 228 -14.22 0.75 6.06
CA ILE A 228 -14.41 -0.04 7.29
C ILE A 228 -15.71 0.36 7.98
N THR A 229 -16.34 -0.62 8.64
CA THR A 229 -17.41 -0.39 9.61
C THR A 229 -16.86 -0.61 11.01
N THR A 230 -17.05 0.36 11.90
CA THR A 230 -16.70 0.22 13.31
C THR A 230 -17.60 1.08 14.18
N ALA A 231 -18.07 0.52 15.29
CA ALA A 231 -18.99 1.20 16.21
C ALA A 231 -20.23 1.81 15.53
N GLY A 232 -20.80 1.10 14.53
CA GLY A 232 -21.95 1.52 13.74
C GLY A 232 -21.69 2.65 12.75
N LYS A 233 -20.44 3.04 12.53
CA LYS A 233 -20.04 4.07 11.56
C LYS A 233 -19.24 3.46 10.42
N ASN A 234 -19.54 3.90 9.21
CA ASN A 234 -18.78 3.56 8.01
C ASN A 234 -17.81 4.69 7.69
N ALA A 235 -16.58 4.36 7.34
CA ALA A 235 -15.61 5.35 6.91
C ALA A 235 -14.70 4.81 5.80
N THR A 236 -14.35 5.70 4.89
CA THR A 236 -13.30 5.51 3.90
C THR A 236 -11.99 6.10 4.41
N LEU A 237 -10.93 5.29 4.45
CA LEU A 237 -9.60 5.71 4.85
C LEU A 237 -8.59 5.52 3.71
N VAL A 238 -7.71 6.50 3.55
CA VAL A 238 -6.60 6.51 2.60
C VAL A 238 -5.31 6.79 3.34
N LEU A 239 -4.33 5.89 3.22
CA LEU A 239 -3.00 6.00 3.82
C LEU A 239 -1.98 5.94 2.69
N LEU A 240 -1.12 6.96 2.56
CA LEU A 240 -0.12 7.04 1.50
C LEU A 240 1.27 7.21 2.09
N ASN A 241 2.23 6.60 1.41
CA ASN A 241 3.65 6.73 1.71
C ASN A 241 4.01 6.42 3.18
N ALA A 242 3.56 5.28 3.69
CA ALA A 242 4.07 4.73 4.94
C ALA A 242 5.42 4.05 4.71
N GLY A 243 6.38 4.24 5.62
CA GLY A 243 7.74 3.69 5.49
C GLY A 243 7.80 2.17 5.58
N ALA A 244 6.82 1.52 6.25
CA ALA A 244 6.76 0.07 6.40
C ALA A 244 5.32 -0.45 6.41
N SER A 245 5.13 -1.75 6.10
CA SER A 245 3.82 -2.39 6.20
C SER A 245 3.28 -2.40 7.63
N SER A 246 4.15 -2.54 8.64
CA SER A 246 3.77 -2.45 10.05
C SER A 246 3.24 -1.05 10.42
N VAL A 247 3.85 0.01 9.91
CA VAL A 247 3.41 1.39 10.11
C VAL A 247 2.01 1.58 9.54
N ARG A 248 1.79 1.18 8.29
CA ARG A 248 0.48 1.26 7.62
C ARG A 248 -0.62 0.48 8.37
N ILE A 249 -0.30 -0.72 8.88
CA ILE A 249 -1.25 -1.53 9.68
C ILE A 249 -1.52 -0.84 11.02
N MET A 250 -0.50 -0.28 11.68
CA MET A 250 -0.64 0.45 12.95
C MET A 250 -1.53 1.69 12.77
N ASP A 251 -1.35 2.44 11.68
CA ASP A 251 -2.20 3.58 11.37
C ASP A 251 -3.67 3.15 11.22
N ALA A 252 -3.95 2.08 10.47
CA ALA A 252 -5.30 1.53 10.33
C ALA A 252 -5.90 1.11 11.70
N LEU A 253 -5.12 0.48 12.57
CA LEU A 253 -5.54 0.12 13.93
C LEU A 253 -5.83 1.36 14.79
N ASN A 254 -4.98 2.38 14.74
CA ASN A 254 -5.16 3.62 15.48
C ASN A 254 -6.41 4.38 15.01
N ILE A 255 -6.66 4.42 13.69
CA ILE A 255 -7.86 5.01 13.11
C ILE A 255 -9.12 4.26 13.59
N ARG A 256 -9.11 2.92 13.53
CA ARG A 256 -10.23 2.11 14.02
C ARG A 256 -10.52 2.38 15.51
N ARG A 257 -9.48 2.43 16.36
CA ARG A 257 -9.61 2.75 17.78
C ARG A 257 -10.19 4.15 18.00
N PHE A 258 -9.69 5.13 17.27
CA PHE A 258 -10.19 6.50 17.32
C PHE A 258 -11.70 6.58 16.97
N MET A 259 -12.12 5.91 15.90
CA MET A 259 -13.52 5.85 15.51
C MET A 259 -14.39 5.14 16.56
N SER A 260 -13.87 4.08 17.19
CA SER A 260 -14.59 3.35 18.26
C SER A 260 -14.66 4.14 19.57
N ALA A 261 -13.67 4.93 19.92
CA ALA A 261 -13.62 5.72 21.14
C ALA A 261 -14.59 6.91 21.13
N GLY A 262 -14.96 7.43 19.95
CA GLY A 262 -15.98 8.49 19.81
C GLY A 262 -17.40 8.04 20.20
N THR A 263 -17.60 6.78 20.52
CA THR A 263 -18.88 6.20 20.99
C THR A 263 -18.86 5.76 22.46
N ALA A 264 -17.69 5.68 23.07
CA ALA A 264 -17.52 5.43 24.50
C ALA A 264 -16.67 6.57 25.08
N ASN A 265 -17.05 7.12 26.23
CA ASN A 265 -16.23 8.10 26.95
C ASN A 265 -14.79 7.59 26.99
N ALA A 266 -13.89 8.26 26.27
CA ALA A 266 -12.56 7.77 25.97
C ALA A 266 -11.76 7.58 27.28
N GLU A 267 -11.51 6.34 27.68
CA GLU A 267 -10.41 6.06 28.59
C GLU A 267 -9.10 6.47 27.93
N PRO A 268 -8.23 7.19 28.62
CA PRO A 268 -6.98 7.66 28.04
C PRO A 268 -6.13 6.45 27.62
N ALA A 269 -5.76 6.39 26.35
CA ALA A 269 -4.85 5.37 25.85
C ALA A 269 -3.59 5.35 26.72
N LEU A 270 -3.33 4.22 27.38
CA LEU A 270 -2.13 3.97 28.17
C LEU A 270 -0.89 4.41 27.38
N ARG A 271 -0.21 5.43 27.87
CA ARG A 271 1.10 5.84 27.34
C ARG A 271 2.00 4.60 27.38
N PRO A 272 2.78 4.30 26.31
CA PRO A 272 3.81 3.28 26.43
C PRO A 272 4.73 3.71 27.60
N ARG A 273 4.86 2.84 28.60
CA ARG A 273 5.85 3.02 29.66
C ARG A 273 7.22 2.99 28.98
N VAL A 274 7.78 4.15 28.79
CA VAL A 274 9.20 4.30 28.51
C VAL A 274 9.87 3.85 29.81
N HIS A 275 10.44 2.66 29.83
CA HIS A 275 11.34 2.28 30.90
C HIS A 275 12.52 3.25 30.84
N ALA A 276 12.49 4.24 31.72
CA ALA A 276 13.66 5.04 32.03
C ALA A 276 14.72 4.07 32.59
N ALA A 277 15.66 3.68 31.72
CA ALA A 277 16.86 3.01 32.17
C ALA A 277 17.55 3.95 33.15
N SER A 278 17.51 3.58 34.42
CA SER A 278 18.24 4.25 35.50
C SER A 278 19.72 4.28 35.11
N LEU A 279 20.19 5.43 34.67
CA LEU A 279 21.62 5.72 34.56
C LEU A 279 22.20 5.74 35.97
N ARG A 280 22.65 4.58 36.46
CA ARG A 280 23.56 4.53 37.61
C ARG A 280 24.90 5.09 37.14
N THR A 281 25.19 6.32 37.54
CA THR A 281 26.53 6.89 37.50
C THR A 281 27.43 6.07 38.43
N PRO A 282 28.54 5.47 37.98
CA PRO A 282 29.51 4.90 38.88
C PRO A 282 30.28 6.01 39.61
N ALA A 283 30.25 5.99 40.94
CA ALA A 283 31.07 6.85 41.76
C ALA A 283 32.55 6.55 41.48
N ILE A 284 33.30 7.57 41.07
CA ILE A 284 34.77 7.51 40.91
C ILE A 284 35.37 7.56 42.32
N SER A 285 35.88 6.42 42.78
CA SER A 285 36.78 6.36 43.93
C SER A 285 38.19 6.50 43.39
N ALA A 286 38.85 7.63 43.70
CA ALA A 286 40.25 7.83 43.44
C ALA A 286 41.11 7.03 44.44
N SER A 287 41.94 6.13 43.94
CA SER A 287 43.07 5.61 44.69
C SER A 287 44.25 5.42 43.73
N SER A 288 45.24 6.20 43.98
CA SER A 288 46.54 6.23 43.31
C SER A 288 47.36 5.02 43.69
N THR A 289 47.95 4.31 42.69
CA THR A 289 49.32 3.77 42.80
C THR A 289 49.92 3.56 41.40
N VAL A 290 51.01 4.24 41.23
CA VAL A 290 51.96 4.13 40.12
C VAL A 290 52.69 2.79 40.18
N ARG A 291 52.78 2.06 39.05
CA ARG A 291 53.94 1.24 38.70
C ARG A 291 54.05 1.04 37.20
N ALA A 292 55.19 1.50 36.69
CA ALA A 292 55.68 1.29 35.36
C ALA A 292 56.17 -0.14 35.15
N SER A 293 56.02 -0.72 33.99
CA SER A 293 57.10 -1.32 33.18
C SER A 293 56.58 -2.02 31.92
N SER A 294 57.20 -1.66 30.84
CA SER A 294 57.83 -2.42 29.76
C SER A 294 56.94 -3.15 28.76
N ALA A 295 56.93 -2.58 27.56
CA ALA A 295 57.46 -3.05 26.29
C ALA A 295 56.93 -4.36 25.64
N ALA A 296 56.67 -4.18 24.35
CA ALA A 296 56.76 -5.15 23.24
C ALA A 296 55.45 -5.89 22.87
N ARG A 297 54.91 -5.79 21.69
CA ARG A 297 55.39 -6.11 20.34
C ARG A 297 54.25 -5.85 19.34
N VAL A 298 54.60 -5.09 18.31
CA VAL A 298 53.84 -4.96 17.06
C VAL A 298 53.88 -6.30 16.34
N SER A 299 52.70 -6.83 15.94
CA SER A 299 52.58 -7.92 14.97
C SER A 299 51.69 -7.48 13.84
N THR A 300 52.31 -7.08 12.75
CA THR A 300 51.68 -6.80 11.45
C THR A 300 51.31 -8.12 10.78
N ARG A 301 50.03 -8.37 10.61
CA ARG A 301 49.53 -9.47 9.77
C ARG A 301 49.13 -8.94 8.41
N ARG A 302 49.99 -9.15 7.40
CA ARG A 302 49.72 -8.93 5.98
C ARG A 302 48.63 -9.90 5.51
N HIS A 303 47.50 -9.40 4.98
CA HIS A 303 46.58 -10.20 4.16
C HIS A 303 47.12 -10.28 2.72
N ARG A 304 47.39 -11.49 2.29
CA ARG A 304 47.71 -11.84 0.90
C ARG A 304 46.39 -11.83 0.09
N HIS A 305 46.39 -11.06 -0.99
CA HIS A 305 45.41 -11.19 -2.07
C HIS A 305 45.70 -12.47 -2.87
N HIS A 306 44.69 -13.37 -2.95
CA HIS A 306 44.67 -14.44 -3.95
C HIS A 306 43.86 -13.96 -5.16
N ALA A 307 44.52 -13.83 -6.30
CA ALA A 307 43.94 -13.61 -7.60
C ALA A 307 43.34 -14.94 -8.12
N ALA A 308 42.11 -14.90 -8.66
CA ALA A 308 41.48 -16.01 -9.36
C ALA A 308 41.96 -16.10 -10.81
N PRO A 309 42.08 -17.31 -11.39
CA PRO A 309 42.63 -17.48 -12.74
C PRO A 309 41.56 -17.18 -13.82
N ALA A 310 42.02 -16.58 -14.91
CA ALA A 310 41.26 -16.27 -16.12
C ALA A 310 40.86 -17.55 -16.89
N VAL A 311 39.58 -17.62 -17.27
CA VAL A 311 39.05 -18.67 -18.17
C VAL A 311 39.29 -18.24 -19.61
N VAL A 312 40.08 -19.04 -20.33
CA VAL A 312 40.33 -18.91 -21.77
C VAL A 312 39.20 -19.58 -22.53
N VAL A 313 38.44 -18.84 -23.33
CA VAL A 313 37.43 -19.37 -24.25
C VAL A 313 38.10 -19.59 -25.60
N LYS A 314 38.11 -20.87 -26.07
CA LYS A 314 38.52 -21.24 -27.42
C LYS A 314 37.37 -21.05 -28.42
N PRO A 315 37.63 -20.52 -29.64
CA PRO A 315 36.61 -20.39 -30.69
C PRO A 315 36.28 -21.75 -31.33
N ARG A 316 34.98 -22.03 -31.48
CA ARG A 316 34.49 -23.19 -32.25
C ARG A 316 34.41 -22.83 -33.72
N HIS A 317 35.13 -23.59 -34.55
CA HIS A 317 35.05 -23.59 -36.01
C HIS A 317 33.67 -24.04 -36.52
N HIS A 318 33.01 -23.22 -37.33
CA HIS A 318 31.88 -23.61 -38.16
C HIS A 318 32.37 -24.41 -39.36
N ARG A 319 31.99 -25.69 -39.41
CA ARG A 319 32.10 -26.54 -40.64
C ARG A 319 30.82 -26.34 -41.47
N ARG A 320 30.96 -25.67 -42.60
CA ARG A 320 30.00 -25.73 -43.70
C ARG A 320 29.98 -27.14 -44.27
N ARG A 321 28.81 -27.75 -44.40
CA ARG A 321 28.56 -28.88 -45.33
C ARG A 321 27.71 -28.34 -46.45
N HIS A 322 28.25 -28.39 -47.68
CA HIS A 322 27.53 -28.44 -48.94
C HIS A 322 26.98 -29.84 -49.12
N HIS A 323 25.74 -29.96 -49.51
CA HIS A 323 25.23 -31.09 -50.30
C HIS A 323 24.12 -30.55 -51.21
N ASP A 324 24.22 -31.02 -52.41
CA ASP A 324 23.57 -30.88 -53.68
C ASP A 324 22.03 -30.91 -53.65
#